data_c0f4f2aa205c52b03da7e6d4e59b9b76
#
_entry.id   c0f4f2aa205c52b03da7e6d4e59b9b76
#
_cell.length_a   1.000
_cell.length_b   1.000
_cell.length_c   1.000
_cell.angle_alpha   90.00
_cell.angle_beta   90.00
_cell.angle_gamma   90.00
#
_symmetry.space_group_name_H-M   'P 1'
#
loop_
_entity.id
_entity.type
_entity.pdbx_description
1 polymer ?
#
loop_
_entity_poly.entity_id
_entity_poly.type
_entity_poly.pdbx_seq_one_letter_code
_entity_poly.pdbx_strand_id
1 'polypeptide(L)'
;MKQLSRLLRPVAAVLASGALALSLTSCASTSHAAEDGMVTYVEPNMFNNLYPPSGGYYPNGGVLNNITDRLLWQDPDTLELHPWIAEEMPKANKDNTEFTFKIRKGVTYSDGSRLDAANVKKNYDLYALGDEDRMLTPSEQLPNYEKSEVIDDYTVKFYFSEPSPGFPQSTSVMNQGLLSNATLDLDDTGFAPGNATAISGSGPFVIEEEELGTKLVLKKREDYDWAPPARKDHQGQADIEGINIVLAAEDSVRVGSLVAGQSDVARQIEAPDEKHLKDQNLQIFAAPTRGVNNSFHFHFRHPLLEDKRVRQAIIHAIDRDNILDTLFSDSYPKGTSILAKTAIGYKDQSANYTFDPEAVSYTHL
;
A
#
# COMPACT_ATOMS: atom_id res chain seq x y z
N MET A 1 -49.67 -70.47 -13.42
CA MET A 1 -49.21 -71.62 -14.26
C MET A 1 -47.87 -71.38 -14.72
N LYS A 2 -46.94 -72.18 -14.15
CA LYS A 2 -45.82 -72.87 -14.82
C LYS A 2 -44.81 -71.97 -15.53
N GLN A 3 -43.61 -71.80 -14.97
CA GLN A 3 -42.48 -72.73 -14.91
C GLN A 3 -41.50 -72.57 -16.08
N LEU A 4 -40.26 -72.42 -15.69
CA LEU A 4 -39.01 -72.97 -16.20
C LEU A 4 -38.42 -72.15 -17.38
N SER A 5 -37.12 -71.94 -17.46
CA SER A 5 -35.88 -72.56 -16.95
C SER A 5 -34.71 -71.61 -17.22
N ARG A 6 -33.81 -71.37 -16.35
CA ARG A 6 -32.51 -72.00 -16.02
C ARG A 6 -31.59 -72.26 -17.25
N LEU A 7 -30.36 -71.74 -17.06
CA LEU A 7 -29.06 -72.11 -17.59
C LEU A 7 -28.55 -71.21 -18.74
N LEU A 8 -27.55 -70.38 -18.43
CA LEU A 8 -26.15 -70.69 -18.54
C LEU A 8 -25.29 -69.47 -18.14
N ARG A 9 -24.54 -69.63 -17.12
CA ARG A 9 -23.21 -68.97 -16.90
C ARG A 9 -22.17 -69.87 -17.60
N PRO A 10 -20.89 -69.50 -17.77
CA PRO A 10 -20.05 -68.36 -17.26
C PRO A 10 -19.08 -67.78 -18.30
N VAL A 11 -18.10 -66.97 -17.77
CA VAL A 11 -16.80 -66.59 -18.33
C VAL A 11 -16.79 -65.29 -19.09
N ALA A 12 -16.48 -64.24 -18.31
CA ALA A 12 -15.53 -63.15 -18.66
C ALA A 12 -15.33 -62.27 -17.43
N ALA A 13 -14.78 -62.84 -16.37
CA ALA A 13 -14.18 -62.10 -15.27
C ALA A 13 -12.68 -62.40 -15.36
N VAL A 14 -11.91 -61.53 -15.97
CA VAL A 14 -10.45 -61.28 -15.84
C VAL A 14 -10.10 -60.35 -17.00
N LEU A 15 -9.96 -59.07 -16.74
CA LEU A 15 -9.17 -58.06 -17.47
C LEU A 15 -9.70 -56.64 -17.13
N ALA A 16 -9.81 -56.34 -15.87
CA ALA A 16 -10.02 -54.97 -15.39
C ALA A 16 -9.24 -54.69 -14.10
N SER A 17 -8.00 -55.17 -14.04
CA SER A 17 -7.12 -54.94 -12.88
C SER A 17 -5.72 -54.55 -13.38
N GLY A 18 -5.62 -53.47 -14.12
CA GLY A 18 -4.35 -53.06 -14.71
C GLY A 18 -4.26 -51.61 -15.15
N ALA A 19 -5.15 -50.73 -14.70
CA ALA A 19 -5.10 -49.32 -15.12
C ALA A 19 -5.42 -48.34 -13.99
N LEU A 20 -5.07 -48.66 -12.72
CA LEU A 20 -5.29 -47.75 -11.59
C LEU A 20 -4.03 -47.58 -10.72
N ALA A 21 -2.84 -47.59 -11.36
CA ALA A 21 -1.59 -47.43 -10.60
C ALA A 21 -0.55 -46.61 -11.37
N LEU A 22 -0.96 -45.50 -12.04
CA LEU A 22 0.00 -44.59 -12.69
C LEU A 22 -0.55 -43.14 -12.71
N SER A 23 -1.10 -42.64 -11.61
CA SER A 23 -1.38 -41.21 -11.45
C SER A 23 -1.08 -40.68 -10.04
N LEU A 24 -0.02 -41.23 -9.43
CA LEU A 24 0.51 -40.71 -8.16
C LEU A 24 1.99 -40.32 -8.31
N THR A 25 2.27 -39.50 -9.29
CA THR A 25 3.57 -38.82 -9.39
C THR A 25 3.35 -37.50 -10.12
N SER A 26 2.99 -36.48 -9.39
CA SER A 26 3.42 -35.09 -9.60
C SER A 26 2.72 -34.18 -8.59
N CYS A 27 3.03 -34.31 -7.32
CA CYS A 27 3.01 -33.14 -6.46
C CYS A 27 4.40 -32.51 -6.54
N ALA A 28 4.78 -32.08 -7.74
CA ALA A 28 5.76 -31.04 -7.89
C ALA A 28 4.99 -29.74 -7.58
N SER A 29 5.41 -29.04 -6.54
CA SER A 29 5.05 -27.64 -6.30
C SER A 29 5.39 -26.81 -7.54
N THR A 30 4.48 -26.79 -8.51
CA THR A 30 4.48 -25.79 -9.55
C THR A 30 4.02 -24.51 -8.88
N SER A 31 4.92 -23.55 -8.75
CA SER A 31 4.52 -22.15 -8.64
C SER A 31 3.46 -21.92 -9.73
N HIS A 32 2.21 -21.72 -9.33
CA HIS A 32 1.18 -21.24 -10.23
C HIS A 32 1.49 -19.76 -10.48
N ALA A 33 2.40 -19.49 -11.42
CA ALA A 33 2.29 -18.27 -12.19
C ALA A 33 0.93 -18.40 -12.88
N ALA A 34 0.02 -17.47 -12.65
CA ALA A 34 -1.29 -17.48 -13.26
C ALA A 34 -1.12 -17.68 -14.77
N GLU A 35 -1.83 -18.66 -15.38
CA GLU A 35 -1.70 -18.99 -16.81
C GLU A 35 -1.97 -17.79 -17.73
N ASP A 36 -2.58 -16.73 -17.19
CA ASP A 36 -2.94 -15.48 -17.88
C ASP A 36 -2.03 -14.28 -17.54
N GLY A 37 -0.96 -14.48 -16.74
CA GLY A 37 -0.06 -13.42 -16.31
C GLY A 37 -0.65 -12.43 -15.28
N MET A 38 -1.85 -12.69 -14.75
CA MET A 38 -2.50 -11.89 -13.71
C MET A 38 -2.01 -12.32 -12.33
N VAL A 39 -1.76 -11.36 -11.44
CA VAL A 39 -1.46 -11.62 -10.02
C VAL A 39 -2.73 -11.45 -9.20
N THR A 40 -3.08 -12.47 -8.42
CA THR A 40 -4.19 -12.39 -7.47
C THR A 40 -3.67 -11.94 -6.11
N TYR A 41 -4.06 -10.72 -5.73
CA TYR A 41 -3.68 -10.07 -4.48
C TYR A 41 -4.89 -9.98 -3.55
N VAL A 42 -4.80 -10.62 -2.39
CA VAL A 42 -5.93 -10.72 -1.44
C VAL A 42 -5.79 -9.69 -0.32
N GLU A 43 -6.82 -8.87 -0.14
CA GLU A 43 -6.88 -7.78 0.83
C GLU A 43 -7.94 -8.02 1.91
N PRO A 44 -7.70 -7.65 3.18
CA PRO A 44 -8.70 -7.72 4.22
C PRO A 44 -9.81 -6.66 4.09
N ASN A 45 -9.55 -5.58 3.35
CA ASN A 45 -10.49 -4.49 3.12
C ASN A 45 -10.31 -3.94 1.70
N MET A 46 -11.41 -3.57 1.05
CA MET A 46 -11.35 -2.83 -0.22
C MET A 46 -11.09 -1.34 0.04
N PHE A 47 -10.67 -0.64 -1.02
CA PHE A 47 -10.57 0.82 -0.99
C PHE A 47 -11.92 1.45 -0.68
N ASN A 48 -11.90 2.64 -0.11
CA ASN A 48 -13.11 3.41 0.18
C ASN A 48 -13.12 4.80 -0.48
N ASN A 49 -11.97 5.27 -0.96
CA ASN A 49 -11.84 6.53 -1.68
C ASN A 49 -10.51 6.58 -2.45
N LEU A 50 -10.52 6.90 -3.74
CA LEU A 50 -9.34 7.00 -4.60
C LEU A 50 -8.87 8.45 -4.83
N TYR A 51 -9.34 9.41 -4.04
CA TYR A 51 -8.77 10.76 -3.99
C TYR A 51 -7.38 10.68 -3.32
N PRO A 52 -6.28 11.08 -3.99
CA PRO A 52 -4.92 10.85 -3.47
C PRO A 52 -4.67 11.34 -2.05
N PRO A 53 -5.15 12.52 -1.57
CA PRO A 53 -5.04 12.88 -0.16
C PRO A 53 -5.57 11.85 0.84
N SER A 54 -6.50 10.96 0.43
CA SER A 54 -7.00 9.85 1.24
C SER A 54 -6.11 8.60 1.21
N GLY A 55 -5.02 8.61 0.47
CA GLY A 55 -4.12 7.46 0.23
C GLY A 55 -3.44 6.90 1.48
N GLY A 56 -3.49 7.60 2.61
CA GLY A 56 -2.97 7.10 3.88
C GLY A 56 -3.70 5.87 4.43
N TYR A 57 -4.92 5.58 3.99
CA TYR A 57 -5.59 4.31 4.24
C TYR A 57 -5.04 3.25 3.27
N TYR A 58 -4.49 2.15 3.80
CA TYR A 58 -3.75 1.16 3.01
C TYR A 58 -4.45 0.65 1.75
N PRO A 59 -5.74 0.26 1.78
CA PRO A 59 -6.41 -0.18 0.57
C PRO A 59 -6.51 0.91 -0.51
N ASN A 60 -6.72 2.17 -0.13
CA ASN A 60 -6.69 3.30 -1.07
C ASN A 60 -5.28 3.45 -1.67
N GLY A 61 -4.26 3.51 -0.79
CA GLY A 61 -2.87 3.65 -1.18
C GLY A 61 -2.35 2.47 -2.01
N GLY A 62 -2.82 1.26 -1.74
CA GLY A 62 -2.51 0.07 -2.53
C GLY A 62 -2.94 0.20 -3.99
N VAL A 63 -4.14 0.72 -4.25
CA VAL A 63 -4.62 1.00 -5.61
C VAL A 63 -3.87 2.20 -6.20
N LEU A 64 -3.82 3.32 -5.49
CA LEU A 64 -3.19 4.56 -5.96
C LEU A 64 -1.72 4.40 -6.34
N ASN A 65 -0.97 3.57 -5.60
CA ASN A 65 0.43 3.28 -5.93
C ASN A 65 0.63 2.59 -7.28
N ASN A 66 -0.37 1.86 -7.76
CA ASN A 66 -0.30 1.14 -9.03
C ASN A 66 -0.81 1.97 -10.21
N ILE A 67 -1.71 2.92 -9.98
CA ILE A 67 -2.34 3.69 -11.05
C ILE A 67 -1.80 5.12 -11.18
N THR A 68 -1.00 5.61 -10.23
CA THR A 68 -0.48 6.98 -10.25
C THR A 68 1.04 7.03 -10.08
N ASP A 69 1.67 8.02 -10.70
CA ASP A 69 3.06 8.39 -10.45
C ASP A 69 3.14 9.67 -9.61
N ARG A 70 4.35 10.02 -9.19
CA ARG A 70 4.66 11.18 -8.34
C ARG A 70 5.79 11.99 -8.93
N LEU A 71 5.95 13.24 -8.48
CA LEU A 71 7.04 14.08 -8.99
C LEU A 71 8.41 13.49 -8.65
N LEU A 72 8.58 13.01 -7.41
CA LEU A 72 9.81 12.35 -6.97
C LEU A 72 9.49 10.91 -6.51
N TRP A 73 10.51 10.07 -6.55
CA TRP A 73 10.51 8.74 -5.98
C TRP A 73 11.49 8.68 -4.80
N GLN A 74 11.05 8.12 -3.68
CA GLN A 74 11.91 7.88 -2.54
C GLN A 74 12.35 6.41 -2.55
N ASP A 75 13.66 6.20 -2.53
CA ASP A 75 14.23 4.86 -2.41
C ASP A 75 13.81 4.24 -1.06
N PRO A 76 13.18 3.06 -1.05
CA PRO A 76 12.68 2.47 0.19
C PRO A 76 13.78 2.01 1.14
N ASP A 77 15.01 1.82 0.69
CA ASP A 77 16.11 1.34 1.51
C ASP A 77 16.99 2.46 2.04
N THR A 78 17.36 3.38 1.17
CA THR A 78 18.24 4.52 1.52
C THR A 78 17.49 5.75 2.00
N LEU A 79 16.20 5.86 1.70
CA LEU A 79 15.34 7.04 1.89
C LEU A 79 15.77 8.25 1.05
N GLU A 80 16.66 8.07 0.09
CA GLU A 80 17.06 9.12 -0.84
C GLU A 80 15.94 9.44 -1.84
N LEU A 81 15.84 10.73 -2.18
CA LEU A 81 14.87 11.19 -3.17
C LEU A 81 15.51 11.23 -4.56
N HIS A 82 14.80 10.74 -5.54
CA HIS A 82 15.19 10.71 -6.94
C HIS A 82 14.12 11.32 -7.85
N PRO A 83 14.47 11.91 -8.99
CA PRO A 83 13.50 12.34 -9.98
C PRO A 83 12.65 11.19 -10.51
N TRP A 84 11.34 11.47 -10.75
CA TRP A 84 10.43 10.53 -11.41
C TRP A 84 9.68 11.22 -12.56
N ILE A 85 8.50 11.83 -12.26
CA ILE A 85 7.81 12.71 -13.22
C ILE A 85 8.52 14.07 -13.30
N ALA A 86 9.20 14.49 -12.25
CA ALA A 86 10.20 15.55 -12.37
C ALA A 86 11.41 15.06 -13.20
N GLU A 87 11.93 15.88 -14.08
CA GLU A 87 13.10 15.61 -14.91
C GLU A 87 14.41 15.65 -14.08
N GLU A 88 14.44 16.52 -13.08
CA GLU A 88 15.58 16.73 -12.15
C GLU A 88 15.04 17.02 -10.74
N MET A 89 15.91 17.01 -9.74
CA MET A 89 15.56 17.46 -8.39
C MET A 89 15.13 18.93 -8.41
N PRO A 90 14.11 19.32 -7.60
CA PRO A 90 13.60 20.68 -7.61
C PRO A 90 14.63 21.70 -7.17
N LYS A 91 14.55 22.91 -7.74
CA LYS A 91 15.34 24.06 -7.30
C LYS A 91 14.56 24.80 -6.22
N ALA A 92 15.11 24.84 -5.01
CA ALA A 92 14.57 25.62 -3.90
C ALA A 92 15.24 27.02 -3.84
N ASN A 93 14.48 28.03 -3.37
CA ASN A 93 15.10 29.28 -2.93
C ASN A 93 15.81 29.10 -1.58
N LYS A 94 16.55 30.12 -1.14
CA LYS A 94 17.36 30.05 0.09
C LYS A 94 16.54 29.73 1.34
N ASP A 95 15.31 30.21 1.39
CA ASP A 95 14.44 30.13 2.57
C ASP A 95 13.50 28.92 2.53
N ASN A 96 13.58 28.07 1.49
CA ASN A 96 12.68 26.92 1.25
C ASN A 96 11.19 27.30 1.24
N THR A 97 10.87 28.48 0.72
CA THR A 97 9.49 28.94 0.51
C THR A 97 9.07 28.86 -0.96
N GLU A 98 9.99 28.57 -1.87
CA GLU A 98 9.74 28.45 -3.29
C GLU A 98 10.47 27.23 -3.86
N PHE A 99 9.78 26.42 -4.66
CA PHE A 99 10.34 25.26 -5.33
C PHE A 99 9.95 25.24 -6.80
N THR A 100 10.93 25.08 -7.68
CA THR A 100 10.69 24.96 -9.12
C THR A 100 10.97 23.54 -9.59
N PHE A 101 9.99 22.91 -10.22
CA PHE A 101 10.07 21.61 -10.83
C PHE A 101 10.01 21.69 -12.34
N LYS A 102 10.88 20.95 -13.02
CA LYS A 102 10.77 20.65 -14.45
C LYS A 102 10.09 19.30 -14.62
N ILE A 103 9.11 19.24 -15.47
CA ILE A 103 8.26 18.08 -15.70
C ILE A 103 8.75 17.31 -16.93
N ARG A 104 8.85 16.00 -16.81
CA ARG A 104 9.22 15.08 -17.90
C ARG A 104 8.22 15.18 -19.05
N LYS A 105 8.73 15.24 -20.27
CA LYS A 105 7.91 15.25 -21.49
C LYS A 105 7.48 13.84 -21.89
N GLY A 106 6.36 13.73 -22.59
CA GLY A 106 5.88 12.48 -23.17
C GLY A 106 5.08 11.60 -22.20
N VAL A 107 4.87 12.03 -20.95
CA VAL A 107 4.02 11.32 -19.98
C VAL A 107 2.54 11.55 -20.30
N THR A 108 1.75 10.47 -20.27
CA THR A 108 0.30 10.51 -20.49
C THR A 108 -0.45 9.87 -19.35
N TYR A 109 -1.71 10.21 -19.23
CA TYR A 109 -2.68 9.53 -18.36
C TYR A 109 -3.32 8.35 -19.08
N SER A 110 -3.98 7.46 -18.33
CA SER A 110 -4.67 6.31 -18.92
C SER A 110 -5.85 6.69 -19.82
N ASP A 111 -6.38 7.92 -19.72
CA ASP A 111 -7.37 8.49 -20.65
C ASP A 111 -6.74 9.08 -21.93
N GLY A 112 -5.43 8.98 -22.10
CA GLY A 112 -4.68 9.51 -23.23
C GLY A 112 -4.36 11.02 -23.15
N SER A 113 -4.80 11.72 -22.12
CA SER A 113 -4.48 13.12 -21.92
C SER A 113 -3.03 13.31 -21.48
N ARG A 114 -2.46 14.49 -21.79
CA ARG A 114 -1.05 14.80 -21.51
C ARG A 114 -0.85 15.25 -20.07
N LEU A 115 0.23 14.79 -19.45
CA LEU A 115 0.75 15.34 -18.20
C LEU A 115 1.68 16.51 -18.52
N ASP A 116 1.36 17.71 -18.02
CA ASP A 116 2.15 18.92 -18.18
C ASP A 116 2.12 19.79 -16.91
N ALA A 117 2.79 20.93 -16.94
CA ALA A 117 2.87 21.84 -15.79
C ALA A 117 1.49 22.37 -15.34
N ALA A 118 0.57 22.60 -16.27
CA ALA A 118 -0.78 23.08 -15.95
C ALA A 118 -1.59 22.01 -15.19
N ASN A 119 -1.47 20.74 -15.61
CA ASN A 119 -2.09 19.65 -14.92
C ASN A 119 -1.44 19.40 -13.55
N VAL A 120 -0.10 19.43 -13.44
CA VAL A 120 0.58 19.30 -12.14
C VAL A 120 0.13 20.40 -11.19
N LYS A 121 0.05 21.66 -11.66
CA LYS A 121 -0.52 22.77 -10.88
C LYS A 121 -1.91 22.41 -10.37
N LYS A 122 -2.82 21.94 -11.25
CA LYS A 122 -4.20 21.59 -10.86
C LYS A 122 -4.26 20.50 -9.80
N ASN A 123 -3.42 19.46 -9.92
CA ASN A 123 -3.29 18.41 -8.90
C ASN A 123 -2.91 19.01 -7.55
N TYR A 124 -1.81 19.75 -7.50
CA TYR A 124 -1.29 20.26 -6.23
C TYR A 124 -2.15 21.36 -5.61
N ASP A 125 -2.72 22.26 -6.41
CA ASP A 125 -3.67 23.24 -5.90
C ASP A 125 -4.88 22.57 -5.24
N LEU A 126 -5.46 21.54 -5.90
CA LEU A 126 -6.58 20.79 -5.35
C LEU A 126 -6.18 20.02 -4.10
N TYR A 127 -5.03 19.35 -4.10
CA TYR A 127 -4.58 18.55 -2.96
C TYR A 127 -4.21 19.42 -1.75
N ALA A 128 -3.66 20.60 -1.97
CA ALA A 128 -3.23 21.48 -0.89
C ALA A 128 -4.38 22.33 -0.33
N LEU A 129 -5.28 22.80 -1.17
CA LEU A 129 -6.34 23.74 -0.79
C LEU A 129 -7.67 23.04 -0.53
N GLY A 130 -7.87 21.85 -1.10
CA GLY A 130 -9.15 21.15 -1.07
C GLY A 130 -10.20 21.84 -1.96
N ASP A 131 -11.44 21.37 -1.87
CA ASP A 131 -12.62 21.97 -2.49
C ASP A 131 -13.86 21.61 -1.67
N GLU A 132 -14.34 22.55 -0.87
CA GLU A 132 -15.46 22.31 0.05
C GLU A 132 -16.77 22.01 -0.70
N ASP A 133 -17.00 22.64 -1.86
CA ASP A 133 -18.23 22.44 -2.65
C ASP A 133 -18.30 21.00 -3.20
N ARG A 134 -17.14 20.39 -3.46
CA ARG A 134 -17.00 19.00 -3.92
C ARG A 134 -16.69 18.02 -2.79
N MET A 135 -16.62 18.48 -1.54
CA MET A 135 -16.26 17.70 -0.35
C MET A 135 -14.86 17.06 -0.41
N LEU A 136 -13.93 17.69 -1.13
CA LEU A 136 -12.54 17.22 -1.23
C LEU A 136 -11.68 17.91 -0.18
N THR A 137 -11.16 17.13 0.76
CA THR A 137 -10.36 17.63 1.87
C THR A 137 -8.91 17.86 1.48
N PRO A 138 -8.24 18.90 2.02
CA PRO A 138 -6.83 19.14 1.77
C PRO A 138 -5.94 18.05 2.38
N SER A 139 -4.78 17.85 1.77
CA SER A 139 -3.74 16.92 2.22
C SER A 139 -2.96 17.49 3.40
N GLU A 140 -2.81 16.72 4.47
CA GLU A 140 -1.91 17.05 5.59
C GLU A 140 -0.42 17.08 5.18
N GLN A 141 -0.08 16.54 4.01
CA GLN A 141 1.29 16.48 3.49
C GLN A 141 1.77 17.79 2.85
N LEU A 142 0.87 18.77 2.66
CA LEU A 142 1.16 20.06 2.01
C LEU A 142 0.87 21.25 2.95
N PRO A 143 1.43 21.27 4.17
CA PRO A 143 1.23 22.39 5.08
C PRO A 143 1.85 23.67 4.49
N ASN A 144 1.27 24.82 4.83
CA ASN A 144 1.75 26.14 4.41
C ASN A 144 1.77 26.39 2.91
N TYR A 145 1.16 25.52 2.09
CA TYR A 145 1.01 25.75 0.66
C TYR A 145 0.19 27.01 0.40
N GLU A 146 0.69 27.87 -0.46
CA GLU A 146 0.01 29.13 -0.82
C GLU A 146 -0.60 29.05 -2.22
N LYS A 147 0.22 28.72 -3.22
CA LYS A 147 -0.17 28.62 -4.63
C LYS A 147 0.88 27.92 -5.46
N SER A 148 0.54 27.63 -6.71
CA SER A 148 1.51 27.29 -7.75
C SER A 148 1.32 28.14 -9.02
N GLU A 149 2.39 28.28 -9.82
CA GLU A 149 2.42 29.03 -11.05
C GLU A 149 3.03 28.20 -12.18
N VAL A 150 2.39 28.21 -13.34
CA VAL A 150 2.95 27.63 -14.57
C VAL A 150 3.91 28.66 -15.16
N ILE A 151 5.18 28.28 -15.28
CA ILE A 151 6.23 29.13 -15.89
C ILE A 151 6.27 28.89 -17.41
N ASP A 152 6.18 27.63 -17.82
CA ASP A 152 6.04 27.17 -19.20
C ASP A 152 5.35 25.80 -19.21
N ASP A 153 5.13 25.19 -20.39
CA ASP A 153 4.41 23.92 -20.54
C ASP A 153 4.93 22.79 -19.64
N TYR A 154 6.19 22.84 -19.22
CA TYR A 154 6.87 21.78 -18.45
C TYR A 154 7.62 22.32 -17.24
N THR A 155 7.33 23.53 -16.81
CA THR A 155 7.93 24.11 -15.60
C THR A 155 6.84 24.67 -14.69
N VAL A 156 6.76 24.17 -13.48
CA VAL A 156 5.84 24.64 -12.43
C VAL A 156 6.63 25.12 -11.22
N LYS A 157 6.15 26.19 -10.60
CA LYS A 157 6.73 26.77 -9.39
C LYS A 157 5.70 26.79 -8.27
N PHE A 158 6.10 26.30 -7.12
CA PHE A 158 5.29 26.20 -5.90
C PHE A 158 5.73 27.25 -4.89
N TYR A 159 4.78 27.84 -4.16
CA TYR A 159 4.99 28.86 -3.15
C TYR A 159 4.39 28.46 -1.81
N PHE A 160 5.10 28.75 -0.75
CA PHE A 160 4.72 28.45 0.63
C PHE A 160 4.79 29.70 1.48
N SER A 161 3.83 29.90 2.39
CA SER A 161 3.79 31.04 3.31
C SER A 161 4.88 30.97 4.40
N GLU A 162 5.44 29.75 4.63
CA GLU A 162 6.50 29.50 5.60
C GLU A 162 7.53 28.51 5.01
N PRO A 163 8.77 28.46 5.54
CA PRO A 163 9.78 27.49 5.13
C PRO A 163 9.25 26.05 5.18
N SER A 164 9.29 25.35 4.03
CA SER A 164 8.75 23.99 3.85
C SER A 164 9.81 23.04 3.30
N PRO A 165 10.95 22.81 3.99
CA PRO A 165 12.05 21.98 3.50
C PRO A 165 11.65 20.51 3.26
N GLY A 166 10.55 20.04 3.85
CA GLY A 166 9.99 18.70 3.63
C GLY A 166 9.17 18.55 2.35
N PHE A 167 8.89 19.63 1.61
CA PHE A 167 8.05 19.57 0.42
C PHE A 167 8.58 18.61 -0.67
N PRO A 168 9.88 18.54 -0.99
CA PRO A 168 10.37 17.55 -1.95
C PRO A 168 10.01 16.11 -1.53
N GLN A 169 10.12 15.77 -0.25
CA GLN A 169 9.71 14.44 0.23
C GLN A 169 8.19 14.25 0.12
N SER A 170 7.38 15.26 0.44
CA SER A 170 5.92 15.18 0.28
C SER A 170 5.53 14.85 -1.16
N THR A 171 6.30 15.30 -2.17
CA THR A 171 6.02 14.98 -3.57
C THR A 171 6.33 13.54 -3.98
N SER A 172 6.86 12.71 -3.08
CA SER A 172 7.18 11.30 -3.31
C SER A 172 6.15 10.31 -2.71
N VAL A 173 5.22 10.78 -1.91
CA VAL A 173 4.24 9.92 -1.23
C VAL A 173 2.99 9.69 -2.06
N MET A 174 2.30 8.58 -1.82
CA MET A 174 1.09 8.18 -2.57
C MET A 174 -0.05 9.20 -2.51
N ASN A 175 -0.11 10.00 -1.44
CA ASN A 175 -1.07 11.10 -1.29
C ASN A 175 -0.88 12.25 -2.31
N GLN A 176 0.18 12.20 -3.11
CA GLN A 176 0.49 13.16 -4.17
C GLN A 176 0.51 12.50 -5.55
N GLY A 177 -0.20 11.37 -5.70
CA GLY A 177 -0.37 10.70 -6.99
C GLY A 177 -1.00 11.61 -8.04
N LEU A 178 -0.46 11.61 -9.25
CA LEU A 178 -0.92 12.51 -10.32
C LEU A 178 -2.10 11.90 -11.07
N LEU A 179 -3.15 12.69 -11.23
CA LEU A 179 -4.41 12.35 -11.89
C LEU A 179 -4.68 13.25 -13.09
N SER A 180 -5.44 12.74 -14.05
CA SER A 180 -5.84 13.51 -15.24
C SER A 180 -6.79 14.66 -14.89
N ASN A 181 -6.88 15.65 -15.77
CA ASN A 181 -7.79 16.79 -15.57
C ASN A 181 -9.24 16.35 -15.43
N ALA A 182 -9.67 15.34 -16.20
CA ALA A 182 -11.04 14.82 -16.13
C ALA A 182 -11.33 14.18 -14.77
N THR A 183 -10.37 13.41 -14.23
CA THR A 183 -10.49 12.83 -12.89
C THR A 183 -10.47 13.90 -11.80
N LEU A 184 -9.63 14.95 -11.93
CA LEU A 184 -9.59 16.05 -10.95
C LEU A 184 -10.85 16.91 -10.92
N ASP A 185 -11.73 16.80 -11.91
CA ASP A 185 -13.03 17.50 -11.95
C ASP A 185 -14.15 16.72 -11.24
N LEU A 186 -13.88 15.47 -10.77
CA LEU A 186 -14.82 14.70 -9.98
C LEU A 186 -15.01 15.30 -8.58
N ASP A 187 -16.16 15.02 -7.97
CA ASP A 187 -16.41 15.26 -6.55
C ASP A 187 -16.02 14.05 -5.69
N ASP A 188 -16.24 14.11 -4.40
CA ASP A 188 -15.93 13.01 -3.47
C ASP A 188 -16.62 11.71 -3.87
N THR A 189 -17.86 11.78 -4.39
CA THR A 189 -18.58 10.57 -4.83
C THR A 189 -17.96 9.94 -6.06
N GLY A 190 -17.32 10.72 -6.94
CA GLY A 190 -16.59 10.22 -8.10
C GLY A 190 -15.32 9.43 -7.74
N PHE A 191 -14.76 9.66 -6.56
CA PHE A 191 -13.63 8.89 -6.02
C PHE A 191 -14.05 7.69 -5.16
N ALA A 192 -15.34 7.56 -4.86
CA ALA A 192 -15.88 6.48 -4.04
C ALA A 192 -16.00 5.15 -4.82
N PRO A 193 -16.11 4.01 -4.11
CA PRO A 193 -16.41 2.71 -4.74
C PRO A 193 -17.64 2.75 -5.64
N GLY A 194 -17.59 2.04 -6.76
CA GLY A 194 -18.56 2.05 -7.84
C GLY A 194 -18.20 2.98 -9.00
N ASN A 195 -17.17 3.82 -8.84
CA ASN A 195 -16.71 4.77 -9.86
C ASN A 195 -15.21 4.62 -10.19
N ALA A 196 -14.55 3.56 -9.71
CA ALA A 196 -13.10 3.42 -9.82
C ALA A 196 -12.60 3.44 -11.28
N THR A 197 -13.36 2.92 -12.23
CA THR A 197 -12.99 2.91 -13.66
C THR A 197 -12.95 4.30 -14.30
N ALA A 198 -13.50 5.33 -13.64
CA ALA A 198 -13.40 6.72 -14.07
C ALA A 198 -12.10 7.40 -13.62
N ILE A 199 -11.32 6.75 -12.76
CA ILE A 199 -10.07 7.29 -12.23
C ILE A 199 -8.94 7.05 -13.22
N SER A 200 -8.38 8.12 -13.74
CA SER A 200 -7.30 8.09 -14.72
C SER A 200 -6.02 8.67 -14.14
N GLY A 201 -5.05 7.79 -13.90
CA GLY A 201 -3.71 8.10 -13.40
C GLY A 201 -2.62 7.93 -14.45
N SER A 202 -1.41 8.36 -14.11
CA SER A 202 -0.23 8.26 -14.96
C SER A 202 0.57 6.95 -14.76
N GLY A 203 0.17 6.10 -13.82
CA GLY A 203 0.92 4.92 -13.38
C GLY A 203 0.94 3.75 -14.37
N PRO A 204 1.66 2.66 -14.02
CA PRO A 204 1.87 1.50 -14.88
C PRO A 204 0.64 0.62 -15.07
N PHE A 205 -0.42 0.83 -14.30
CA PHE A 205 -1.68 0.09 -14.43
C PHE A 205 -2.87 1.04 -14.58
N VAL A 206 -3.95 0.52 -15.18
CA VAL A 206 -5.26 1.17 -15.29
C VAL A 206 -6.32 0.30 -14.64
N ILE A 207 -7.33 0.92 -14.03
CA ILE A 207 -8.48 0.20 -13.49
C ILE A 207 -9.38 -0.20 -14.65
N GLU A 208 -9.50 -1.53 -14.91
CA GLU A 208 -10.32 -2.06 -16.00
C GLU A 208 -11.73 -2.43 -15.54
N GLU A 209 -11.84 -3.00 -14.34
CA GLU A 209 -13.11 -3.51 -13.81
C GLU A 209 -13.21 -3.28 -12.31
N GLU A 210 -14.40 -2.99 -11.83
CA GLU A 210 -14.74 -2.96 -10.41
C GLU A 210 -15.98 -3.80 -10.17
N GLU A 211 -15.87 -4.82 -9.32
CA GLU A 211 -16.98 -5.48 -8.67
C GLU A 211 -17.14 -4.88 -7.27
N LEU A 212 -18.17 -4.07 -7.08
CA LEU A 212 -18.34 -3.24 -5.89
C LEU A 212 -18.13 -4.01 -4.58
N GLY A 213 -17.11 -3.59 -3.83
CA GLY A 213 -16.79 -4.12 -2.51
C GLY A 213 -16.18 -5.53 -2.49
N THR A 214 -15.91 -6.15 -3.64
CA THR A 214 -15.40 -7.53 -3.70
C THR A 214 -14.13 -7.68 -4.51
N LYS A 215 -14.00 -6.97 -5.65
CA LYS A 215 -12.87 -7.14 -6.56
C LYS A 215 -12.57 -5.86 -7.33
N LEU A 216 -11.31 -5.62 -7.60
CA LEU A 216 -10.81 -4.60 -8.52
C LEU A 216 -9.78 -5.22 -9.46
N VAL A 217 -9.93 -5.00 -10.76
CA VAL A 217 -9.00 -5.48 -11.79
C VAL A 217 -8.16 -4.34 -12.30
N LEU A 218 -6.86 -4.46 -12.15
CA LEU A 218 -5.89 -3.56 -12.73
C LEU A 218 -5.23 -4.26 -13.92
N LYS A 219 -5.18 -3.58 -15.07
CA LYS A 219 -4.46 -4.03 -16.27
C LYS A 219 -3.21 -3.19 -16.49
N LYS A 220 -2.15 -3.80 -16.99
CA LYS A 220 -0.93 -3.06 -17.33
C LYS A 220 -1.19 -2.06 -18.46
N ARG A 221 -0.48 -0.97 -18.44
CA ARG A 221 -0.44 0.00 -19.51
C ARG A 221 0.67 -0.35 -20.51
N GLU A 222 0.29 -0.56 -21.77
CA GLU A 222 1.22 -0.89 -22.84
C GLU A 222 2.13 0.28 -23.27
N ASP A 223 1.70 1.51 -23.00
CA ASP A 223 2.42 2.75 -23.34
C ASP A 223 3.28 3.30 -22.18
N TYR A 224 3.36 2.59 -21.03
CA TYR A 224 4.11 3.06 -19.88
C TYR A 224 5.62 2.93 -20.09
N ASP A 225 6.34 4.05 -20.11
CA ASP A 225 7.80 4.11 -20.35
C ASP A 225 8.50 5.21 -19.54
N TRP A 226 7.97 5.55 -18.37
CA TRP A 226 8.51 6.62 -17.53
C TRP A 226 8.67 6.24 -16.06
N ALA A 227 8.97 4.99 -15.78
CA ALA A 227 9.37 4.55 -14.44
C ALA A 227 10.54 5.39 -13.89
N PRO A 228 10.71 5.49 -12.55
CA PRO A 228 11.81 6.26 -11.98
C PRO A 228 13.16 5.75 -12.51
N PRO A 229 14.02 6.59 -13.09
CA PRO A 229 15.32 6.16 -13.64
C PRO A 229 16.26 5.51 -12.61
N ALA A 230 16.04 5.79 -11.33
CA ALA A 230 16.77 5.19 -10.22
C ALA A 230 16.43 3.70 -10.00
N ARG A 231 15.23 3.25 -10.40
CA ARG A 231 14.79 1.86 -10.35
C ARG A 231 15.29 1.10 -11.59
N LYS A 232 16.55 0.72 -11.59
CA LYS A 232 17.21 0.10 -12.77
C LYS A 232 16.65 -1.27 -13.13
N ASP A 233 16.06 -1.96 -12.19
CA ASP A 233 15.45 -3.29 -12.29
C ASP A 233 13.97 -3.26 -12.75
N HIS A 234 13.38 -2.07 -12.83
CA HIS A 234 11.98 -1.87 -13.20
C HIS A 234 11.84 -0.67 -14.15
N GLN A 235 12.10 -0.88 -15.42
CA GLN A 235 11.97 0.12 -16.48
C GLN A 235 10.93 -0.34 -17.51
N GLY A 236 10.19 0.61 -18.08
CA GLY A 236 9.17 0.28 -19.08
C GLY A 236 7.90 -0.29 -18.46
N GLN A 237 7.24 -1.15 -19.24
CA GLN A 237 5.99 -1.81 -18.85
C GLN A 237 6.18 -2.76 -17.67
N ALA A 238 5.10 -3.07 -16.97
CA ALA A 238 5.09 -4.13 -15.96
C ALA A 238 5.28 -5.52 -16.61
N ASP A 239 5.99 -6.41 -15.93
CA ASP A 239 6.23 -7.78 -16.38
C ASP A 239 4.97 -8.68 -16.28
N ILE A 240 3.99 -8.25 -15.46
CA ILE A 240 2.70 -8.95 -15.28
C ILE A 240 1.60 -8.29 -16.11
N GLU A 241 0.61 -9.07 -16.52
CA GLU A 241 -0.54 -8.57 -17.30
C GLU A 241 -1.51 -7.73 -16.49
N GLY A 242 -1.52 -7.92 -15.18
CA GLY A 242 -2.35 -7.13 -14.27
C GLY A 242 -2.46 -7.70 -12.87
N ILE A 243 -3.34 -7.10 -12.07
CA ILE A 243 -3.55 -7.45 -10.67
C ILE A 243 -5.04 -7.58 -10.41
N ASN A 244 -5.46 -8.74 -9.90
CA ASN A 244 -6.78 -8.94 -9.33
C ASN A 244 -6.69 -8.64 -7.83
N ILE A 245 -7.21 -7.52 -7.37
CA ILE A 245 -7.32 -7.20 -5.94
C ILE A 245 -8.66 -7.76 -5.47
N VAL A 246 -8.64 -8.71 -4.54
CA VAL A 246 -9.82 -9.45 -4.09
C VAL A 246 -10.01 -9.30 -2.59
N LEU A 247 -11.24 -9.05 -2.15
CA LEU A 247 -11.58 -8.99 -0.73
C LEU A 247 -11.60 -10.38 -0.10
N ALA A 248 -10.84 -10.55 0.98
CA ALA A 248 -11.01 -11.65 1.93
C ALA A 248 -10.80 -11.12 3.35
N ALA A 249 -11.88 -10.72 3.99
CA ALA A 249 -11.84 -10.07 5.29
C ALA A 249 -11.28 -10.99 6.39
N GLU A 250 -11.65 -12.28 6.34
CA GLU A 250 -11.23 -13.27 7.32
C GLU A 250 -9.79 -13.73 7.07
N ASP A 251 -8.95 -13.70 8.10
CA ASP A 251 -7.53 -14.09 8.02
C ASP A 251 -7.36 -15.54 7.54
N SER A 252 -8.14 -16.46 8.09
CA SER A 252 -8.11 -17.87 7.70
C SER A 252 -8.43 -18.10 6.21
N VAL A 253 -9.25 -17.24 5.60
CA VAL A 253 -9.54 -17.29 4.15
C VAL A 253 -8.34 -16.82 3.35
N ARG A 254 -7.65 -15.75 3.78
CA ARG A 254 -6.43 -15.26 3.12
C ARG A 254 -5.31 -16.30 3.19
N VAL A 255 -5.05 -16.82 4.39
CA VAL A 255 -4.05 -17.89 4.61
C VAL A 255 -4.40 -19.13 3.79
N GLY A 256 -5.66 -19.58 3.84
CA GLY A 256 -6.13 -20.75 3.08
C GLY A 256 -5.97 -20.60 1.58
N SER A 257 -6.27 -19.41 1.03
CA SER A 257 -6.13 -19.15 -0.42
C SER A 257 -4.68 -19.20 -0.90
N LEU A 258 -3.73 -18.68 -0.09
CA LEU A 258 -2.30 -18.79 -0.37
C LEU A 258 -1.82 -20.26 -0.38
N VAL A 259 -2.18 -21.01 0.68
CA VAL A 259 -1.77 -22.43 0.81
C VAL A 259 -2.37 -23.29 -0.31
N ALA A 260 -3.59 -22.96 -0.74
CA ALA A 260 -4.26 -23.65 -1.85
C ALA A 260 -3.78 -23.21 -3.24
N GLY A 261 -2.91 -22.20 -3.36
CA GLY A 261 -2.47 -21.64 -4.65
C GLY A 261 -3.59 -20.90 -5.40
N GLN A 262 -4.60 -20.41 -4.69
CA GLN A 262 -5.71 -19.62 -5.26
C GLN A 262 -5.40 -18.11 -5.26
N SER A 263 -4.40 -17.69 -4.52
CA SER A 263 -3.86 -16.34 -4.53
C SER A 263 -2.34 -16.38 -4.53
N ASP A 264 -1.72 -15.35 -5.10
CA ASP A 264 -0.26 -15.20 -5.20
C ASP A 264 0.29 -14.38 -4.05
N VAL A 265 -0.47 -13.38 -3.60
CA VAL A 265 -0.09 -12.45 -2.53
C VAL A 265 -1.27 -12.23 -1.60
N ALA A 266 -1.03 -12.21 -0.32
CA ALA A 266 -2.02 -11.79 0.67
C ALA A 266 -1.41 -10.80 1.64
N ARG A 267 -2.16 -9.75 1.96
CA ARG A 267 -1.73 -8.74 2.92
C ARG A 267 -2.26 -9.03 4.32
N GLN A 268 -1.55 -8.52 5.31
CA GLN A 268 -1.94 -8.55 6.71
C GLN A 268 -2.14 -9.99 7.21
N ILE A 269 -1.05 -10.75 7.16
CA ILE A 269 -0.98 -12.07 7.79
C ILE A 269 -0.71 -11.87 9.27
N GLU A 270 -1.50 -12.51 10.12
CA GLU A 270 -1.33 -12.45 11.57
C GLU A 270 -0.11 -13.25 12.02
N ALA A 271 0.56 -12.80 13.10
CA ALA A 271 1.79 -13.40 13.59
C ALA A 271 1.72 -14.92 13.83
N PRO A 272 0.62 -15.50 14.38
CA PRO A 272 0.50 -16.94 14.60
C PRO A 272 0.57 -17.76 13.30
N ASP A 273 0.15 -17.20 12.15
CA ASP A 273 0.11 -17.92 10.89
C ASP A 273 1.42 -17.85 10.10
N GLU A 274 2.32 -16.91 10.44
CA GLU A 274 3.59 -16.76 9.74
C GLU A 274 4.42 -18.05 9.71
N LYS A 275 4.49 -18.77 10.84
CA LYS A 275 5.25 -20.02 10.90
C LYS A 275 4.65 -21.08 9.99
N HIS A 276 3.31 -21.22 10.00
CA HIS A 276 2.61 -22.17 9.13
C HIS A 276 2.89 -21.89 7.64
N LEU A 277 2.83 -20.63 7.22
CA LEU A 277 3.10 -20.24 5.83
C LEU A 277 4.55 -20.49 5.45
N LYS A 278 5.52 -20.19 6.32
CA LYS A 278 6.94 -20.50 6.12
C LYS A 278 7.19 -22.02 5.98
N ASP A 279 6.50 -22.83 6.77
CA ASP A 279 6.58 -24.31 6.70
C ASP A 279 6.00 -24.85 5.36
N GLN A 280 5.14 -24.09 4.69
CA GLN A 280 4.63 -24.36 3.33
C GLN A 280 5.50 -23.75 2.21
N ASN A 281 6.70 -23.25 2.52
CA ASN A 281 7.62 -22.56 1.62
C ASN A 281 7.07 -21.24 1.03
N LEU A 282 6.12 -20.60 1.69
CA LEU A 282 5.65 -19.28 1.34
C LEU A 282 6.54 -18.21 2.00
N GLN A 283 6.77 -17.11 1.28
CA GLN A 283 7.61 -16.02 1.77
C GLN A 283 6.78 -15.02 2.58
N ILE A 284 7.36 -14.54 3.67
CA ILE A 284 6.80 -13.44 4.47
C ILE A 284 7.64 -12.19 4.22
N PHE A 285 6.98 -11.15 3.73
CA PHE A 285 7.58 -9.83 3.54
C PHE A 285 7.11 -8.91 4.67
N ALA A 286 7.96 -8.70 5.65
CA ALA A 286 7.72 -7.77 6.74
C ALA A 286 8.45 -6.46 6.46
N ALA A 287 7.70 -5.41 6.13
CA ALA A 287 8.27 -4.08 5.90
C ALA A 287 8.45 -3.35 7.24
N PRO A 288 9.66 -2.88 7.59
CA PRO A 288 9.86 -2.10 8.80
C PRO A 288 9.17 -0.75 8.69
N THR A 289 8.55 -0.29 9.78
CA THR A 289 8.08 1.09 9.89
C THR A 289 9.25 2.07 9.72
N ARG A 290 9.08 3.09 8.87
CA ARG A 290 10.13 4.10 8.58
C ARG A 290 9.79 5.50 9.08
N GLY A 291 8.81 5.62 9.95
CA GLY A 291 8.33 6.86 10.53
C GLY A 291 8.06 6.70 12.02
N VAL A 292 6.87 7.08 12.44
CA VAL A 292 6.41 6.97 13.82
C VAL A 292 5.91 5.56 14.10
N ASN A 293 6.35 4.98 15.22
CA ASN A 293 5.87 3.68 15.69
C ASN A 293 4.38 3.76 16.08
N ASN A 294 3.68 2.62 15.96
CA ASN A 294 2.37 2.47 16.61
C ASN A 294 2.53 2.69 18.12
N SER A 295 1.72 3.57 18.68
CA SER A 295 1.84 3.99 20.07
C SER A 295 0.50 4.42 20.66
N PHE A 296 0.40 4.39 21.99
CA PHE A 296 -0.68 5.04 22.69
C PHE A 296 -0.42 6.54 22.74
N HIS A 297 -1.41 7.32 22.31
CA HIS A 297 -1.37 8.78 22.41
C HIS A 297 -2.14 9.23 23.64
N PHE A 298 -1.43 9.73 24.64
CA PHE A 298 -2.07 10.27 25.84
C PHE A 298 -2.73 11.62 25.55
N HIS A 299 -4.02 11.71 25.87
CA HIS A 299 -4.71 13.00 25.89
C HIS A 299 -4.30 13.78 27.15
N PHE A 300 -3.13 14.39 27.14
CA PHE A 300 -2.50 15.05 28.30
C PHE A 300 -3.28 16.24 28.88
N ARG A 301 -4.33 16.73 28.22
CA ARG A 301 -5.29 17.73 28.77
C ARG A 301 -6.39 17.08 29.59
N HIS A 302 -6.50 15.76 29.62
CA HIS A 302 -7.42 15.06 30.51
C HIS A 302 -6.88 15.12 31.93
N PRO A 303 -7.70 15.51 32.96
CA PRO A 303 -7.23 15.75 34.33
C PRO A 303 -6.38 14.64 34.95
N LEU A 304 -6.71 13.37 34.69
CA LEU A 304 -5.92 12.23 35.15
C LEU A 304 -4.58 12.05 34.42
N LEU A 305 -4.48 12.53 33.19
CA LEU A 305 -3.30 12.37 32.34
C LEU A 305 -2.45 13.63 32.24
N GLU A 306 -2.87 14.72 32.89
CA GLU A 306 -2.09 15.95 33.01
C GLU A 306 -0.83 15.73 33.84
N ASP A 307 -0.92 14.91 34.91
CA ASP A 307 0.23 14.54 35.73
C ASP A 307 1.15 13.60 34.96
N LYS A 308 2.40 14.02 34.75
CA LYS A 308 3.43 13.21 34.09
C LYS A 308 3.66 11.86 34.75
N ARG A 309 3.54 11.80 36.11
CA ARG A 309 3.76 10.57 36.89
C ARG A 309 2.74 9.49 36.51
N VAL A 310 1.47 9.87 36.28
CA VAL A 310 0.43 8.94 35.81
C VAL A 310 0.79 8.34 34.48
N ARG A 311 1.23 9.17 33.54
CA ARG A 311 1.65 8.69 32.22
C ARG A 311 2.86 7.75 32.30
N GLN A 312 3.84 8.07 33.15
CA GLN A 312 5.00 7.22 33.39
C GLN A 312 4.59 5.90 34.06
N ALA A 313 3.70 5.94 35.04
CA ALA A 313 3.17 4.73 35.69
C ALA A 313 2.49 3.78 34.66
N ILE A 314 1.68 4.32 33.77
CA ILE A 314 1.06 3.51 32.69
C ILE A 314 2.14 2.85 31.82
N ILE A 315 3.19 3.58 31.44
CA ILE A 315 4.28 3.03 30.62
C ILE A 315 5.01 1.90 31.36
N HIS A 316 5.35 2.08 32.63
CA HIS A 316 6.06 1.09 33.43
C HIS A 316 5.19 -0.13 33.84
N ALA A 317 3.86 0.01 33.79
CA ALA A 317 2.93 -1.09 34.08
C ALA A 317 2.79 -2.11 32.95
N ILE A 318 3.25 -1.80 31.72
CA ILE A 318 3.05 -2.63 30.54
C ILE A 318 4.31 -3.46 30.27
N ASP A 319 4.20 -4.77 30.42
CA ASP A 319 5.25 -5.74 30.04
C ASP A 319 5.21 -6.00 28.54
N ARG A 320 5.90 -5.13 27.78
CA ARG A 320 5.92 -5.19 26.32
C ARG A 320 6.74 -6.38 25.81
N ASP A 321 7.73 -6.86 26.55
CA ASP A 321 8.51 -8.02 26.16
C ASP A 321 7.63 -9.27 26.21
N ASN A 322 6.91 -9.48 27.30
CA ASN A 322 5.99 -10.60 27.41
C ASN A 322 4.85 -10.54 26.36
N ILE A 323 4.36 -9.36 26.03
CA ILE A 323 3.34 -9.17 24.96
C ILE A 323 3.93 -9.60 23.62
N LEU A 324 5.14 -9.12 23.26
CA LEU A 324 5.78 -9.45 22.00
C LEU A 324 6.09 -10.94 21.90
N ASP A 325 6.68 -11.52 22.94
CA ASP A 325 7.07 -12.94 22.95
C ASP A 325 5.86 -13.90 22.91
N THR A 326 4.69 -13.44 23.39
CA THR A 326 3.49 -14.28 23.49
C THR A 326 2.56 -14.15 22.28
N LEU A 327 2.41 -12.93 21.73
CA LEU A 327 1.37 -12.61 20.75
C LEU A 327 1.91 -12.29 19.35
N PHE A 328 3.22 -12.03 19.23
CA PHE A 328 3.82 -11.57 17.99
C PHE A 328 4.95 -12.48 17.52
N SER A 329 5.46 -12.23 16.33
CA SER A 329 6.61 -12.93 15.75
C SER A 329 7.82 -11.99 15.65
N ASP A 330 8.96 -12.53 15.21
CA ASP A 330 10.18 -11.76 14.92
C ASP A 330 9.97 -10.64 13.85
N SER A 331 8.86 -10.70 13.12
CA SER A 331 8.47 -9.66 12.16
C SER A 331 8.04 -8.35 12.83
N TYR A 332 7.82 -8.36 14.14
CA TYR A 332 7.32 -7.23 14.93
C TYR A 332 8.40 -6.69 15.89
N PRO A 333 9.31 -5.82 15.45
CA PRO A 333 10.37 -5.32 16.31
C PRO A 333 9.83 -4.43 17.44
N LYS A 334 10.42 -4.55 18.63
CA LYS A 334 10.09 -3.69 19.78
C LYS A 334 10.40 -2.24 19.50
N GLY A 335 9.40 -1.37 19.67
CA GLY A 335 9.58 0.08 19.62
C GLY A 335 10.38 0.59 20.85
N THR A 336 11.45 1.33 20.62
CA THR A 336 12.32 1.90 21.65
C THR A 336 12.32 3.43 21.66
N SER A 337 11.51 4.05 20.82
CA SER A 337 11.32 5.49 20.69
C SER A 337 9.98 5.75 20.04
N ILE A 338 9.53 7.01 19.99
CA ILE A 338 8.39 7.41 19.16
C ILE A 338 8.68 7.19 17.68
N LEU A 339 9.93 7.39 17.25
CA LEU A 339 10.38 7.07 15.90
C LEU A 339 10.81 5.60 15.82
N ALA A 340 10.52 4.97 14.70
CA ALA A 340 11.04 3.64 14.39
C ALA A 340 12.57 3.67 14.25
N LYS A 341 13.23 2.56 14.56
CA LYS A 341 14.70 2.44 14.51
C LYS A 341 15.28 2.77 13.13
N THR A 342 14.50 2.59 12.08
CA THR A 342 14.86 2.86 10.68
C THR A 342 14.52 4.27 10.22
N ALA A 343 13.88 5.09 11.07
CA ALA A 343 13.49 6.45 10.73
C ALA A 343 14.64 7.45 10.85
N ILE A 344 14.66 8.44 9.98
CA ILE A 344 15.60 9.58 10.07
C ILE A 344 15.34 10.32 11.40
N GLY A 345 16.41 10.58 12.16
CA GLY A 345 16.31 11.25 13.46
C GLY A 345 15.98 10.31 14.63
N TYR A 346 15.93 9.00 14.42
CA TYR A 346 15.78 8.04 15.50
C TYR A 346 16.83 8.24 16.60
N LYS A 347 16.37 8.19 17.84
CA LYS A 347 17.24 8.13 19.02
C LYS A 347 16.66 7.11 19.98
N ASP A 348 17.50 6.19 20.45
CA ASP A 348 17.08 5.19 21.45
C ASP A 348 16.62 5.87 22.74
N GLN A 349 15.43 5.51 23.18
CA GLN A 349 14.77 5.97 24.40
C GLN A 349 14.30 4.78 25.26
N SER A 350 14.85 3.57 25.01
CA SER A 350 14.42 2.32 25.66
C SER A 350 14.36 2.41 27.18
N ALA A 351 15.28 3.17 27.80
CA ALA A 351 15.31 3.39 29.24
C ALA A 351 14.02 4.06 29.80
N ASN A 352 13.28 4.79 28.96
CA ASN A 352 12.02 5.43 29.36
C ASN A 352 10.80 4.49 29.28
N TYR A 353 11.00 3.27 28.78
CA TYR A 353 9.91 2.33 28.46
C TYR A 353 10.13 0.95 29.12
N THR A 354 10.87 0.89 30.20
CA THR A 354 11.09 -0.35 30.96
C THR A 354 9.82 -0.78 31.69
N PHE A 355 9.53 -2.08 31.70
CA PHE A 355 8.54 -2.66 32.60
C PHE A 355 9.10 -2.62 34.02
N ASP A 356 8.45 -1.93 34.93
CA ASP A 356 8.87 -1.75 36.32
C ASP A 356 7.67 -1.55 37.26
N PRO A 357 7.01 -2.66 37.68
CA PRO A 357 5.86 -2.57 38.57
C PRO A 357 6.18 -1.95 39.94
N GLU A 358 7.43 -2.01 40.41
CA GLU A 358 7.84 -1.39 41.65
C GLU A 358 7.86 0.14 41.51
N ALA A 359 8.42 0.68 40.41
CA ALA A 359 8.37 2.11 40.12
C ALA A 359 6.92 2.63 40.05
N VAL A 360 5.97 1.82 39.54
CA VAL A 360 4.53 2.17 39.53
C VAL A 360 4.01 2.35 40.95
N SER A 361 4.41 1.46 41.87
CA SER A 361 3.99 1.51 43.30
C SER A 361 4.53 2.74 44.04
N TYR A 362 5.72 3.25 43.66
CA TYR A 362 6.33 4.44 44.27
C TYR A 362 5.78 5.76 43.74
N THR A 363 5.06 5.74 42.64
CA THR A 363 4.42 6.95 42.05
C THR A 363 3.19 7.38 42.83
N HIS A 364 3.07 7.11 44.13
CA HIS A 364 1.93 7.43 44.98
C HIS A 364 1.05 8.56 44.43
N LEU A 365 -0.04 8.16 43.83
CA LEU A 365 -1.11 9.05 43.37
C LEU A 365 -2.06 9.38 44.48
#